data_ec5cb6402dce880dd7fb71bc2393d996
#
_entry.id   ec5cb6402dce880dd7fb71bc2393d996
#
_cell.length_a   1.000
_cell.length_b   1.000
_cell.length_c   1.000
_cell.angle_alpha   90.00
_cell.angle_beta   90.00
_cell.angle_gamma   90.00
#
_symmetry.space_group_name_H-M   'P 1'
#
loop_
_entity.id
_entity.type
_entity.pdbx_description
1 polymer ?
#
loop_
_entity_poly.entity_id
_entity_poly.type
_entity_poly.pdbx_seq_one_letter_code
_entity_poly.pdbx_strand_id
1 'polypeptide(L)'
;ALDPFPFSGATTTFQALWMGVPVISLVGETFTGRMAASILHHLGLGELLADTPEAYVACAQDLAGDVARLKTFRTTLRDRITSSQLCDAPTYARTAEAAYRDMWRTWCAQIKILD
;
A
#
# COMPACT_ATOMS: atom_id res chain seq x y z
N ALA A 1 8.77 -4.05 -10.62
CA ALA A 1 9.73 -3.08 -10.06
C ALA A 1 10.16 -3.50 -8.66
N LEU A 2 11.31 -3.01 -8.21
CA LEU A 2 11.82 -3.22 -6.86
C LEU A 2 11.62 -1.94 -6.05
N ASP A 3 10.96 -2.07 -4.90
CA ASP A 3 10.73 -0.95 -3.99
C ASP A 3 11.99 -0.68 -3.16
N PRO A 4 12.44 0.58 -3.01
CA PRO A 4 13.62 0.88 -2.21
C PRO A 4 13.33 0.75 -0.71
N PHE A 5 14.37 0.46 0.07
CA PHE A 5 14.32 0.45 1.53
C PHE A 5 15.54 1.21 2.09
N PRO A 6 15.47 1.75 3.30
CA PRO A 6 14.39 1.64 4.30
C PRO A 6 13.20 2.57 4.06
N PHE A 7 13.25 3.46 3.07
CA PHE A 7 12.17 4.37 2.71
C PHE A 7 11.43 3.83 1.48
N SER A 8 10.24 3.28 1.69
CA SER A 8 9.44 2.68 0.62
C SER A 8 8.73 3.73 -0.24
N GLY A 9 8.41 3.35 -1.48
CA GLY A 9 7.65 4.20 -2.38
C GLY A 9 6.18 4.32 -1.97
N ALA A 10 5.58 5.44 -2.31
CA ALA A 10 4.13 5.66 -2.22
C ALA A 10 3.57 6.03 -3.58
N THR A 11 3.75 7.29 -4.01
CA THR A 11 3.31 7.76 -5.33
C THR A 11 3.96 6.97 -6.47
N THR A 12 5.25 6.70 -6.37
CA THR A 12 5.98 5.91 -7.37
C THR A 12 5.49 4.47 -7.45
N THR A 13 5.14 3.86 -6.31
CA THR A 13 4.51 2.53 -6.27
C THR A 13 3.16 2.54 -6.97
N PHE A 14 2.32 3.54 -6.67
CA PHE A 14 1.05 3.72 -7.36
C PHE A 14 1.20 3.89 -8.88
N GLN A 15 2.15 4.72 -9.31
CA GLN A 15 2.44 4.94 -10.72
C GLN A 15 2.88 3.66 -11.43
N ALA A 16 3.77 2.87 -10.80
CA ALA A 16 4.21 1.59 -11.36
C ALA A 16 3.03 0.62 -11.51
N LEU A 17 2.23 0.44 -10.46
CA LEU A 17 1.06 -0.44 -10.47
C LEU A 17 0.01 0.03 -11.49
N TRP A 18 -0.23 1.34 -11.60
CA TRP A 18 -1.12 1.94 -12.60
C TRP A 18 -0.69 1.63 -14.03
N MET A 19 0.61 1.59 -14.26
CA MET A 19 1.19 1.20 -15.56
C MET A 19 1.26 -0.32 -15.75
N GLY A 20 0.68 -1.11 -14.85
CA GLY A 20 0.67 -2.57 -14.92
C GLY A 20 2.01 -3.21 -14.58
N VAL A 21 2.85 -2.50 -13.82
CA VAL A 21 4.15 -3.00 -13.37
C VAL A 21 4.03 -3.43 -11.90
N PRO A 22 4.14 -4.74 -11.58
CA PRO A 22 4.12 -5.21 -10.21
C PRO A 22 5.33 -4.67 -9.44
N VAL A 23 5.12 -4.34 -8.18
CA VAL A 23 6.15 -3.81 -7.26
C VAL A 23 6.34 -4.81 -6.13
N ILE A 24 7.57 -5.25 -5.91
CA ILE A 24 7.96 -6.08 -4.77
C ILE A 24 8.48 -5.15 -3.69
N SER A 25 8.01 -5.28 -2.46
CA SER A 25 8.40 -4.43 -1.34
C SER A 25 8.86 -5.24 -0.14
N LEU A 26 9.94 -4.77 0.50
CA LEU A 26 10.39 -5.26 1.80
C LEU A 26 9.64 -4.47 2.89
N VAL A 27 8.91 -5.18 3.74
CA VAL A 27 8.11 -4.57 4.82
C VAL A 27 9.05 -4.03 5.90
N GLY A 28 9.01 -2.71 6.12
CA GLY A 28 9.79 -2.07 7.16
C GLY A 28 9.04 -1.92 8.50
N GLU A 29 9.73 -1.48 9.53
CA GLU A 29 9.16 -1.26 10.88
C GLU A 29 8.56 0.15 11.04
N THR A 30 9.02 1.12 10.25
CA THR A 30 8.58 2.51 10.33
C THR A 30 7.40 2.80 9.42
N PHE A 31 6.66 3.89 9.66
CA PHE A 31 5.60 4.36 8.76
C PHE A 31 6.08 4.50 7.32
N THR A 32 7.22 5.16 7.12
CA THR A 32 7.80 5.37 5.78
C THR A 32 8.26 4.08 5.11
N GLY A 33 8.71 3.09 5.88
CA GLY A 33 9.09 1.77 5.37
C GLY A 33 7.90 0.85 5.06
N ARG A 34 6.66 1.27 5.36
CA ARG A 34 5.43 0.45 5.18
C ARG A 34 4.45 1.03 4.16
N MET A 35 4.79 2.12 3.49
CA MET A 35 3.84 2.80 2.58
C MET A 35 3.49 1.93 1.38
N ALA A 36 4.47 1.36 0.69
CA ALA A 36 4.23 0.42 -0.41
C ALA A 36 3.52 -0.86 0.07
N ALA A 37 3.90 -1.38 1.25
CA ALA A 37 3.25 -2.55 1.83
C ALA A 37 1.76 -2.31 2.09
N SER A 38 1.38 -1.13 2.59
CA SER A 38 -0.02 -0.74 2.78
C SER A 38 -0.79 -0.74 1.46
N ILE A 39 -0.22 -0.16 0.40
CA ILE A 39 -0.83 -0.13 -0.93
C ILE A 39 -1.04 -1.54 -1.46
N LEU A 40 0.00 -2.38 -1.44
CA LEU A 40 -0.04 -3.75 -1.93
C LEU A 40 -1.05 -4.61 -1.15
N HIS A 41 -1.13 -4.42 0.17
CA HIS A 41 -2.10 -5.11 1.02
C HIS A 41 -3.55 -4.78 0.63
N HIS A 42 -3.87 -3.48 0.46
CA HIS A 42 -5.21 -3.06 0.05
C HIS A 42 -5.60 -3.51 -1.37
N LEU A 43 -4.63 -3.81 -2.21
CA LEU A 43 -4.84 -4.35 -3.55
C LEU A 43 -4.89 -5.90 -3.57
N GLY A 44 -4.75 -6.56 -2.42
CA GLY A 44 -4.69 -8.01 -2.33
C GLY A 44 -3.46 -8.60 -3.03
N LEU A 45 -2.33 -7.89 -2.98
CA LEU A 45 -1.05 -8.27 -3.59
C LEU A 45 -0.02 -8.68 -2.53
N GLY A 46 -0.48 -9.35 -1.47
CA GLY A 46 0.38 -9.80 -0.36
C GLY A 46 1.52 -10.69 -0.80
N GLU A 47 1.38 -11.41 -1.91
CA GLU A 47 2.42 -12.23 -2.50
C GLU A 47 3.64 -11.46 -3.05
N LEU A 48 3.53 -10.12 -3.14
CA LEU A 48 4.63 -9.22 -3.52
C LEU A 48 5.30 -8.55 -2.31
N LEU A 49 4.90 -8.92 -1.10
CA LEU A 49 5.49 -8.45 0.15
C LEU A 49 6.51 -9.46 0.67
N ALA A 50 7.61 -8.96 1.17
CA ALA A 50 8.64 -9.75 1.82
C ALA A 50 8.96 -9.17 3.21
N ASP A 51 9.18 -10.06 4.19
CA ASP A 51 9.52 -9.68 5.56
C ASP A 51 11.03 -9.72 5.83
N THR A 52 11.81 -10.32 4.92
CA THR A 52 13.27 -10.40 5.01
C THR A 52 13.93 -10.04 3.68
N PRO A 53 15.19 -9.56 3.70
CA PRO A 53 15.94 -9.30 2.47
C PRO A 53 16.06 -10.53 1.56
N GLU A 54 16.22 -11.72 2.14
CA GLU A 54 16.33 -12.98 1.40
C GLU A 54 15.01 -13.30 0.68
N ALA A 55 13.87 -13.14 1.37
CA ALA A 55 12.54 -13.32 0.79
C ALA A 55 12.26 -12.28 -0.31
N TYR A 56 12.73 -11.04 -0.15
CA TYR A 56 12.60 -10.00 -1.15
C TYR A 56 13.33 -10.37 -2.45
N VAL A 57 14.57 -10.85 -2.35
CA VAL A 57 15.35 -11.33 -3.50
C VAL A 57 14.69 -12.53 -4.14
N ALA A 58 14.25 -13.51 -3.34
CA ALA A 58 13.59 -14.71 -3.84
C ALA A 58 12.29 -14.38 -4.59
N CYS A 59 11.45 -13.49 -4.04
CA CYS A 59 10.23 -13.01 -4.69
C CYS A 59 10.54 -12.32 -6.04
N ALA A 60 11.61 -11.54 -6.10
CA ALA A 60 12.03 -10.87 -7.32
C ALA A 60 12.49 -11.86 -8.40
N GLN A 61 13.25 -12.86 -8.03
CA GLN A 61 13.74 -13.92 -8.93
C GLN A 61 12.58 -14.76 -9.46
N ASP A 62 11.67 -15.20 -8.58
CA ASP A 62 10.50 -15.98 -8.91
C ASP A 62 9.60 -15.23 -9.91
N LEU A 63 9.26 -13.98 -9.60
CA LEU A 63 8.43 -13.17 -10.48
C LEU A 63 9.11 -12.86 -11.82
N ALA A 64 10.42 -12.64 -11.84
CA ALA A 64 11.16 -12.39 -13.09
C ALA A 64 11.17 -13.62 -14.01
N GLY A 65 11.15 -14.83 -13.44
CA GLY A 65 11.06 -16.09 -14.19
C GLY A 65 9.66 -16.39 -14.72
N ASP A 66 8.61 -15.78 -14.17
CA ASP A 66 7.21 -16.06 -14.54
C ASP A 66 6.65 -14.99 -15.50
N VAL A 67 6.93 -15.16 -16.79
CA VAL A 67 6.45 -14.26 -17.85
C VAL A 67 4.92 -14.27 -17.95
N ALA A 68 4.26 -15.37 -17.66
CA ALA A 68 2.80 -15.48 -17.72
C ALA A 68 2.15 -14.61 -16.62
N ARG A 69 2.68 -14.69 -15.40
CA ARG A 69 2.25 -13.88 -14.27
C ARG A 69 2.52 -12.39 -14.50
N LEU A 70 3.67 -12.02 -15.08
CA LEU A 70 3.96 -10.64 -15.46
C LEU A 70 2.97 -10.09 -16.49
N LYS A 71 2.58 -10.89 -17.50
CA LYS A 71 1.54 -10.51 -18.47
C LYS A 71 0.18 -10.31 -17.81
N THR A 72 -0.19 -11.18 -16.86
CA THR A 72 -1.42 -11.06 -16.08
C THR A 72 -1.44 -9.75 -15.28
N PHE A 73 -0.38 -9.43 -14.56
CA PHE A 73 -0.25 -8.15 -13.85
C PHE A 73 -0.38 -6.97 -14.80
N ARG A 74 0.28 -7.04 -15.97
CA ARG A 74 0.24 -5.97 -16.97
C ARG A 74 -1.17 -5.62 -17.42
N THR A 75 -2.05 -6.60 -17.51
CA THR A 75 -3.43 -6.40 -17.98
C THR A 75 -4.43 -6.14 -16.89
N THR A 76 -4.16 -6.55 -15.64
CA THR A 76 -5.17 -6.54 -14.56
C THR A 76 -4.92 -5.51 -13.45
N LEU A 77 -3.67 -5.04 -13.26
CA LEU A 77 -3.34 -4.18 -12.12
C LEU A 77 -4.10 -2.86 -12.13
N ARG A 78 -4.28 -2.23 -13.30
CA ARG A 78 -5.02 -0.96 -13.39
C ARG A 78 -6.47 -1.12 -12.94
N ASP A 79 -7.16 -2.15 -13.41
CA ASP A 79 -8.54 -2.41 -13.04
C ASP A 79 -8.66 -2.76 -11.55
N ARG A 80 -7.68 -3.51 -11.02
CA ARG A 80 -7.60 -3.81 -9.59
C ARG A 80 -7.47 -2.55 -8.72
N ILE A 81 -6.68 -1.57 -9.17
CA ILE A 81 -6.55 -0.27 -8.48
C ILE A 81 -7.86 0.51 -8.56
N THR A 82 -8.43 0.68 -9.75
CA THR A 82 -9.64 1.50 -9.95
C THR A 82 -10.87 0.94 -9.25
N SER A 83 -10.95 -0.37 -9.06
CA SER A 83 -12.02 -1.04 -8.31
C SER A 83 -11.75 -1.17 -6.81
N SER A 84 -10.57 -0.76 -6.34
CA SER A 84 -10.20 -0.85 -4.92
C SER A 84 -10.70 0.31 -4.09
N GLN A 85 -10.69 0.14 -2.76
CA GLN A 85 -10.97 1.22 -1.81
C GLN A 85 -10.00 2.41 -1.94
N LEU A 86 -8.82 2.21 -2.51
CA LEU A 86 -7.83 3.27 -2.71
C LEU A 86 -8.28 4.33 -3.73
N CYS A 87 -9.22 4.00 -4.61
CA CYS A 87 -9.82 4.93 -5.57
C CYS A 87 -11.26 5.31 -5.21
N ASP A 88 -11.80 4.87 -4.07
CA ASP A 88 -13.12 5.25 -3.57
C ASP A 88 -13.03 6.56 -2.75
N ALA A 89 -12.92 7.68 -3.46
CA ALA A 89 -12.82 9.00 -2.86
C ALA A 89 -14.02 9.36 -1.93
N PRO A 90 -15.29 9.02 -2.24
CA PRO A 90 -16.39 9.24 -1.32
C PRO A 90 -16.27 8.48 0.01
N THR A 91 -15.86 7.23 -0.02
CA THR A 91 -15.65 6.44 1.21
C THR A 91 -14.46 6.96 1.99
N TYR A 92 -13.36 7.32 1.33
CA TYR A 92 -12.23 7.95 1.98
C TYR A 92 -12.63 9.24 2.70
N ALA A 93 -13.36 10.13 2.04
CA ALA A 93 -13.82 11.39 2.64
C ALA A 93 -14.65 11.16 3.90
N ARG A 94 -15.64 10.25 3.85
CA ARG A 94 -16.46 9.91 5.02
C ARG A 94 -15.63 9.36 6.18
N THR A 95 -14.67 8.50 5.89
CA THR A 95 -13.79 7.90 6.90
C THR A 95 -12.89 8.95 7.56
N ALA A 96 -12.30 9.84 6.75
CA ALA A 96 -11.48 10.93 7.25
C ALA A 96 -12.29 11.91 8.13
N GLU A 97 -13.50 12.29 7.68
CA GLU A 97 -14.41 13.13 8.46
C GLU A 97 -14.80 12.48 9.80
N ALA A 98 -15.08 11.18 9.81
CA ALA A 98 -15.39 10.45 11.03
C ALA A 98 -14.20 10.48 12.01
N ALA A 99 -12.99 10.19 11.51
CA ALA A 99 -11.78 10.23 12.31
C ALA A 99 -11.52 11.62 12.91
N TYR A 100 -11.68 12.69 12.13
CA TYR A 100 -11.53 14.07 12.64
C TYR A 100 -12.57 14.40 13.70
N ARG A 101 -13.83 13.99 13.54
CA ARG A 101 -14.87 14.18 14.57
C ARG A 101 -14.55 13.43 15.84
N ASP A 102 -14.02 12.23 15.78
CA ASP A 102 -13.66 11.43 16.94
C ASP A 102 -12.43 12.02 17.68
N MET A 103 -11.42 12.48 16.92
CA MET A 103 -10.31 13.22 17.51
C MET A 103 -10.78 14.50 18.24
N TRP A 104 -11.68 15.26 17.62
CA TRP A 104 -12.26 16.46 18.24
C TRP A 104 -13.05 16.14 19.50
N ARG A 105 -13.90 15.12 19.48
CA ARG A 105 -14.66 14.68 20.67
C ARG A 105 -13.73 14.25 21.81
N THR A 106 -12.70 13.50 21.49
CA THR A 106 -11.69 13.07 22.46
C THR A 106 -10.98 14.27 23.09
N TRP A 107 -10.58 15.23 22.28
CA TRP A 107 -9.98 16.49 22.75
C TRP A 107 -10.91 17.27 23.67
N CYS A 108 -12.16 17.47 23.27
CA CYS A 108 -13.13 18.18 24.10
C CYS A 108 -13.43 17.47 25.43
N ALA A 109 -13.44 16.13 25.44
CA ALA A 109 -13.63 15.38 26.68
C ALA A 109 -12.45 15.51 27.64
N GLN A 110 -11.22 15.59 27.13
CA GLN A 110 -10.01 15.77 27.94
C GLN A 110 -9.94 17.17 28.60
N ILE A 111 -10.38 18.22 27.90
CA ILE A 111 -10.39 19.58 28.45
C ILE A 111 -11.36 19.70 29.62
N LYS A 112 -12.51 19.04 29.62
CA LYS A 112 -13.48 19.04 30.69
C LYS A 112 -13.02 18.37 31.98
N ILE A 113 -11.91 17.67 31.96
CA ILE A 113 -11.30 17.03 33.16
C ILE A 113 -10.32 17.99 33.87
N LEU A 114 -9.98 19.11 33.24
CA LEU A 114 -9.01 20.08 33.77
C LEU A 114 -9.67 21.30 34.45
N ASP A 115 -11.00 21.40 34.43
CA ASP A 115 -11.83 22.36 35.19
C ASP A 115 -12.38 21.68 36.48
#